data_42e79131f7b6ff17ecf99d74d6f7bc8d
#
_entry.id   42e79131f7b6ff17ecf99d74d6f7bc8d
#
_cell.length_a   1.000
_cell.length_b   1.000
_cell.length_c   1.000
_cell.angle_alpha   90.00
_cell.angle_beta   90.00
_cell.angle_gamma   90.00
#
_symmetry.space_group_name_H-M   'P 1'
#
loop_
_entity.id
_entity.type
_entity.pdbx_description
1 polymer ?
#
loop_
_entity_poly.entity_id
_entity_poly.type
_entity_poly.pdbx_seq_one_letter_code
_entity_poly.pdbx_strand_id
1 'polypeptide(L)'
;MARRDLSPERIMTMLAAAPLRMAELAASLSPEQLRTAPAPSEWSMVDVLAHLRACADQWGGSIEAMLAEDRPTLRAINPRSWIKQTDYPTLDFQPSFDAYAAQRTQLLAILESLEPAQWSRISTMTGAGAPLTRSIQGQAERIAIHERPHLKQMARIAEAVRAT
;
A
#
# COMPACT_ATOMS: atom_id res chain seq x y z
N MET A 1 23.19 8.59 10.85
CA MET A 1 22.33 7.97 11.86
C MET A 1 21.57 6.82 11.19
N ALA A 2 21.72 5.60 11.66
CA ALA A 2 20.91 4.49 11.19
C ALA A 2 19.43 4.80 11.47
N ARG A 3 18.59 4.69 10.45
CA ARG A 3 17.14 4.85 10.59
C ARG A 3 16.66 3.76 11.57
N ARG A 4 16.06 4.15 12.68
CA ARG A 4 15.51 3.18 13.64
C ARG A 4 14.26 2.58 13.00
N ASP A 5 14.22 1.26 12.85
CA ASP A 5 13.06 0.55 12.35
C ASP A 5 11.85 0.82 13.25
N LEU A 6 10.67 0.91 12.64
CA LEU A 6 9.43 1.09 13.40
C LEU A 6 9.10 -0.21 14.15
N SER A 7 8.54 -0.07 15.37
CA SER A 7 8.04 -1.24 16.10
C SER A 7 6.81 -1.84 15.38
N PRO A 8 6.54 -3.15 15.57
CA PRO A 8 5.34 -3.79 15.05
C PRO A 8 4.04 -3.03 15.38
N GLU A 9 3.89 -2.58 16.63
CA GLU A 9 2.71 -1.83 17.08
C GLU A 9 2.56 -0.51 16.32
N ARG A 10 3.65 0.19 16.08
CA ARG A 10 3.63 1.44 15.33
C ARG A 10 3.29 1.21 13.86
N ILE A 11 3.84 0.16 13.25
CA ILE A 11 3.51 -0.26 11.89
C ILE A 11 2.01 -0.55 11.78
N MET A 12 1.46 -1.38 12.66
CA MET A 12 0.04 -1.74 12.66
C MET A 12 -0.86 -0.52 12.85
N THR A 13 -0.51 0.39 13.74
CA THR A 13 -1.25 1.66 13.94
C THR A 13 -1.30 2.47 12.65
N MET A 14 -0.18 2.60 11.95
CA MET A 14 -0.12 3.34 10.68
C MET A 14 -0.94 2.66 9.58
N LEU A 15 -0.82 1.34 9.46
CA LEU A 15 -1.57 0.56 8.47
C LEU A 15 -3.08 0.63 8.71
N ALA A 16 -3.53 0.62 9.96
CA ALA A 16 -4.95 0.75 10.31
C ALA A 16 -5.50 2.16 10.04
N ALA A 17 -4.68 3.19 10.21
CA ALA A 17 -5.11 4.58 10.02
C ALA A 17 -5.28 4.96 8.54
N ALA A 18 -4.55 4.35 7.62
CA ALA A 18 -4.53 4.76 6.21
C ALA A 18 -5.90 4.65 5.51
N PRO A 19 -6.66 3.54 5.59
CA PRO A 19 -7.98 3.46 4.97
C PRO A 19 -8.97 4.50 5.53
N LEU A 20 -8.92 4.74 6.83
CA LEU A 20 -9.79 5.72 7.48
C LEU A 20 -9.54 7.13 6.92
N ARG A 21 -8.27 7.49 6.79
CA ARG A 21 -7.89 8.78 6.23
C ARG A 21 -8.28 8.92 4.76
N MET A 22 -8.13 7.85 3.96
CA MET A 22 -8.59 7.86 2.56
C MET A 22 -10.10 8.06 2.45
N ALA A 23 -10.87 7.36 3.29
CA ALA A 23 -12.32 7.50 3.32
C ALA A 23 -12.75 8.92 3.67
N GLU A 24 -12.12 9.55 4.67
CA GLU A 24 -12.38 10.95 5.03
C GLU A 24 -12.10 11.91 3.87
N LEU A 25 -10.98 11.73 3.18
CA LEU A 25 -10.59 12.58 2.06
C LEU A 25 -11.54 12.46 0.87
N ALA A 26 -12.07 11.27 0.62
CA ALA A 26 -12.97 10.99 -0.49
C ALA A 26 -14.44 11.34 -0.20
N ALA A 27 -14.85 11.39 1.07
CA ALA A 27 -16.27 11.44 1.49
C ALA A 27 -17.08 12.61 0.90
N SER A 28 -16.43 13.74 0.61
CA SER A 28 -17.10 14.95 0.09
C SER A 28 -16.90 15.13 -1.43
N LEU A 29 -16.28 14.19 -2.10
CA LEU A 29 -16.00 14.27 -3.54
C LEU A 29 -17.02 13.47 -4.35
N SER A 30 -17.47 14.05 -5.46
CA SER A 30 -18.29 13.33 -6.43
C SER A 30 -17.48 12.25 -7.16
N PRO A 31 -18.13 11.26 -7.79
CA PRO A 31 -17.45 10.27 -8.61
C PRO A 31 -16.60 10.90 -9.72
N GLU A 32 -17.04 12.00 -10.29
CA GLU A 32 -16.31 12.77 -11.31
C GLU A 32 -15.06 13.42 -10.70
N GLN A 33 -15.19 14.09 -9.55
CA GLN A 33 -14.05 14.70 -8.85
C GLN A 33 -13.00 13.65 -8.45
N LEU A 34 -13.41 12.46 -8.03
CA LEU A 34 -12.50 11.36 -7.70
C LEU A 34 -11.65 10.88 -8.89
N ARG A 35 -12.14 11.07 -10.12
CA ARG A 35 -11.41 10.76 -11.37
C ARG A 35 -10.69 11.97 -11.97
N THR A 36 -10.90 13.15 -11.43
CA THR A 36 -10.30 14.36 -11.97
C THR A 36 -8.86 14.52 -11.46
N ALA A 37 -7.91 14.60 -12.38
CA ALA A 37 -6.54 15.00 -12.05
C ALA A 37 -6.50 16.52 -11.80
N PRO A 38 -5.76 16.98 -10.76
CA PRO A 38 -5.68 18.41 -10.44
C PRO A 38 -4.98 19.24 -11.52
N ALA A 39 -4.10 18.61 -12.32
CA ALA A 39 -3.43 19.22 -13.45
C ALA A 39 -3.07 18.16 -14.50
N PRO A 40 -2.75 18.56 -15.75
CA PRO A 40 -2.28 17.63 -16.78
C PRO A 40 -1.08 16.81 -16.28
N SER A 41 -1.10 15.50 -16.57
CA SER A 41 -0.05 14.54 -16.15
C SER A 41 0.05 14.28 -14.65
N GLU A 42 -0.85 14.82 -13.84
CA GLU A 42 -0.97 14.45 -12.43
C GLU A 42 -1.95 13.31 -12.21
N TRP A 43 -1.89 12.69 -11.04
CA TRP A 43 -2.77 11.60 -10.67
C TRP A 43 -4.07 12.11 -10.04
N SER A 44 -5.17 11.44 -10.38
CA SER A 44 -6.44 11.56 -9.65
C SER A 44 -6.44 10.72 -8.37
N MET A 45 -7.51 10.84 -7.57
CA MET A 45 -7.71 9.97 -6.40
C MET A 45 -7.78 8.50 -6.78
N VAL A 46 -8.44 8.18 -7.91
CA VAL A 46 -8.53 6.80 -8.45
C VAL A 46 -7.13 6.27 -8.81
N ASP A 47 -6.29 7.09 -9.44
CA ASP A 47 -4.94 6.67 -9.83
C ASP A 47 -4.05 6.38 -8.62
N VAL A 48 -4.11 7.23 -7.60
CA VAL A 48 -3.36 7.00 -6.35
C VAL A 48 -3.82 5.71 -5.66
N LEU A 49 -5.13 5.50 -5.55
CA LEU A 49 -5.68 4.27 -4.96
C LEU A 49 -5.28 3.03 -5.76
N ALA A 50 -5.34 3.08 -7.09
CA ALA A 50 -4.91 2.00 -7.95
C ALA A 50 -3.44 1.64 -7.73
N HIS A 51 -2.57 2.66 -7.59
CA HIS A 51 -1.16 2.45 -7.27
C HIS A 51 -0.97 1.81 -5.88
N LEU A 52 -1.68 2.27 -4.87
CA LEU A 52 -1.59 1.71 -3.52
C LEU A 52 -2.09 0.26 -3.46
N ARG A 53 -3.14 -0.08 -4.22
CA ARG A 53 -3.59 -1.48 -4.36
C ARG A 53 -2.52 -2.35 -5.00
N ALA A 54 -1.89 -1.89 -6.07
CA ALA A 54 -0.80 -2.62 -6.74
C ALA A 54 0.40 -2.84 -5.80
N CYS A 55 0.74 -1.85 -4.97
CA CYS A 55 1.77 -2.00 -3.95
C CYS A 55 1.37 -3.02 -2.87
N ALA A 56 0.12 -2.97 -2.41
CA ALA A 56 -0.39 -3.90 -1.41
C ALA A 56 -0.39 -5.35 -1.91
N ASP A 57 -0.76 -5.59 -3.17
CA ASP A 57 -0.69 -6.92 -3.79
C ASP A 57 0.73 -7.48 -3.75
N GLN A 58 1.72 -6.71 -4.18
CA GLN A 58 3.08 -7.18 -4.31
C GLN A 58 3.79 -7.32 -2.95
N TRP A 59 3.63 -6.34 -2.08
CA TRP A 59 4.33 -6.34 -0.81
C TRP A 59 3.62 -7.14 0.27
N GLY A 60 2.30 -7.15 0.27
CA GLY A 60 1.49 -8.04 1.09
C GLY A 60 1.70 -9.51 0.71
N GLY A 61 1.68 -9.82 -0.58
CA GLY A 61 1.99 -11.17 -1.08
C GLY A 61 3.37 -11.66 -0.68
N SER A 62 4.37 -10.78 -0.58
CA SER A 62 5.70 -11.13 -0.06
C SER A 62 5.67 -11.53 1.42
N ILE A 63 4.82 -10.89 2.23
CA ILE A 63 4.64 -11.26 3.65
C ILE A 63 4.02 -12.66 3.74
N GLU A 64 2.97 -12.93 2.98
CA GLU A 64 2.31 -14.24 2.95
C GLU A 64 3.28 -15.35 2.51
N ALA A 65 4.09 -15.09 1.49
CA ALA A 65 5.11 -16.04 1.03
C ALA A 65 6.15 -16.35 2.12
N MET A 66 6.61 -15.33 2.87
CA MET A 66 7.54 -15.53 3.98
C MET A 66 6.93 -16.30 5.15
N LEU A 67 5.61 -16.31 5.28
CA LEU A 67 4.91 -17.13 6.29
C LEU A 67 4.68 -18.56 5.81
N ALA A 68 4.43 -18.75 4.51
CA ALA A 68 4.18 -20.06 3.91
C ALA A 68 5.47 -20.88 3.73
N GLU A 69 6.60 -20.22 3.42
CA GLU A 69 7.85 -20.89 3.09
C GLU A 69 8.99 -20.40 4.00
N ASP A 70 9.99 -21.26 4.22
CA ASP A 70 11.19 -20.87 4.94
C ASP A 70 12.18 -20.17 3.99
N ARG A 71 12.48 -18.91 4.27
CA ARG A 71 13.45 -18.08 3.53
C ARG A 71 13.28 -18.12 2.00
N PRO A 72 12.08 -17.84 1.47
CA PRO A 72 11.84 -17.94 0.04
C PRO A 72 12.69 -16.93 -0.75
N THR A 73 13.01 -17.29 -1.99
CA THR A 73 13.54 -16.34 -2.97
C THR A 73 12.39 -15.81 -3.81
N LEU A 74 12.13 -14.50 -3.70
CA LEU A 74 11.02 -13.83 -4.36
C LEU A 74 11.55 -12.86 -5.41
N ARG A 75 10.85 -12.78 -6.54
CA ARG A 75 11.14 -11.78 -7.55
C ARG A 75 10.35 -10.51 -7.29
N ALA A 76 11.04 -9.40 -7.17
CA ALA A 76 10.39 -8.09 -7.10
C ALA A 76 9.68 -7.77 -8.42
N ILE A 77 8.40 -7.44 -8.32
CA ILE A 77 7.61 -6.91 -9.44
C ILE A 77 7.35 -5.45 -9.14
N ASN A 78 7.67 -4.58 -10.10
CA ASN A 78 7.40 -3.16 -9.97
C ASN A 78 5.88 -2.94 -9.94
N PRO A 79 5.29 -2.30 -8.90
CA PRO A 79 3.86 -2.05 -8.84
C PRO A 79 3.31 -1.29 -10.05
N ARG A 80 4.09 -0.39 -10.65
CA ARG A 80 3.69 0.32 -11.88
C ARG A 80 3.59 -0.58 -13.10
N SER A 81 4.35 -1.68 -13.12
CA SER A 81 4.22 -2.70 -14.16
C SER A 81 3.07 -3.65 -13.86
N TRP A 82 2.87 -3.98 -12.59
CA TRP A 82 1.77 -4.83 -12.13
C TRP A 82 0.41 -4.18 -12.40
N ILE A 83 0.25 -2.89 -12.12
CA ILE A 83 -1.00 -2.16 -12.33
C ILE A 83 -1.54 -2.28 -13.76
N LYS A 84 -0.65 -2.39 -14.76
CA LYS A 84 -1.02 -2.57 -16.17
C LYS A 84 -1.70 -3.91 -16.47
N GLN A 85 -1.59 -4.88 -15.55
CA GLN A 85 -2.21 -6.20 -15.65
C GLN A 85 -3.51 -6.28 -14.84
N THR A 86 -3.94 -5.17 -14.25
CA THR A 86 -5.13 -5.06 -13.42
C THR A 86 -6.14 -4.12 -14.05
N ASP A 87 -7.36 -4.16 -13.57
CA ASP A 87 -8.42 -3.21 -13.91
C ASP A 87 -8.50 -2.01 -12.94
N TYR A 88 -7.59 -1.92 -11.97
CA TYR A 88 -7.63 -0.93 -10.89
C TYR A 88 -7.81 0.52 -11.35
N PRO A 89 -7.12 1.00 -12.41
CA PRO A 89 -7.29 2.37 -12.88
C PRO A 89 -8.65 2.65 -13.51
N THR A 90 -9.40 1.61 -13.91
CA THR A 90 -10.69 1.74 -14.59
C THR A 90 -11.88 1.61 -13.65
N LEU A 91 -11.67 1.08 -12.45
CA LEU A 91 -12.71 0.90 -11.44
C LEU A 91 -13.13 2.25 -10.85
N ASP A 92 -14.40 2.34 -10.45
CA ASP A 92 -14.85 3.43 -9.60
C ASP A 92 -14.16 3.42 -8.25
N PHE A 93 -14.02 4.60 -7.65
CA PHE A 93 -13.27 4.74 -6.39
C PHE A 93 -13.84 3.83 -5.30
N GLN A 94 -15.15 3.82 -5.09
CA GLN A 94 -15.74 3.09 -3.96
C GLN A 94 -15.51 1.57 -4.02
N PRO A 95 -15.81 0.85 -5.11
CA PRO A 95 -15.50 -0.58 -5.20
C PRO A 95 -14.00 -0.88 -5.05
N SER A 96 -13.15 -0.02 -5.61
CA SER A 96 -11.70 -0.16 -5.50
C SER A 96 -11.22 0.07 -4.06
N PHE A 97 -11.80 1.05 -3.37
CA PHE A 97 -11.52 1.34 -1.97
C PHE A 97 -11.99 0.21 -1.05
N ASP A 98 -13.19 -0.34 -1.28
CA ASP A 98 -13.71 -1.46 -0.49
C ASP A 98 -12.79 -2.69 -0.59
N ALA A 99 -12.28 -2.98 -1.78
CA ALA A 99 -11.31 -4.05 -1.98
C ALA A 99 -9.96 -3.76 -1.29
N TYR A 100 -9.47 -2.53 -1.35
CA TYR A 100 -8.26 -2.11 -0.62
C TYR A 100 -8.45 -2.24 0.90
N ALA A 101 -9.58 -1.78 1.43
CA ALA A 101 -9.89 -1.85 2.86
C ALA A 101 -10.01 -3.31 3.35
N ALA A 102 -10.65 -4.18 2.55
CA ALA A 102 -10.75 -5.61 2.86
C ALA A 102 -9.36 -6.27 2.89
N GLN A 103 -8.52 -6.00 1.91
CA GLN A 103 -7.13 -6.49 1.87
C GLN A 103 -6.32 -5.99 3.08
N ARG A 104 -6.52 -4.73 3.50
CA ARG A 104 -5.87 -4.18 4.68
C ARG A 104 -6.32 -4.88 5.97
N THR A 105 -7.61 -5.15 6.11
CA THR A 105 -8.16 -5.91 7.24
C THR A 105 -7.52 -7.29 7.34
N GLN A 106 -7.37 -7.98 6.21
CA GLN A 106 -6.69 -9.28 6.16
C GLN A 106 -5.21 -9.19 6.54
N LEU A 107 -4.49 -8.21 6.00
CA LEU A 107 -3.08 -7.99 6.36
C LEU A 107 -2.91 -7.71 7.86
N LEU A 108 -3.74 -6.86 8.44
CA LEU A 108 -3.70 -6.56 9.87
C LEU A 108 -3.98 -7.80 10.70
N ALA A 109 -4.97 -8.60 10.35
CA ALA A 109 -5.26 -9.87 11.04
C ALA A 109 -4.07 -10.84 11.00
N ILE A 110 -3.37 -10.93 9.87
CA ILE A 110 -2.14 -11.73 9.74
C ILE A 110 -1.07 -11.18 10.68
N LEU A 111 -0.79 -9.89 10.64
CA LEU A 111 0.27 -9.26 11.45
C LEU A 111 -0.01 -9.34 12.95
N GLU A 112 -1.26 -9.19 13.37
CA GLU A 112 -1.70 -9.31 14.76
C GLU A 112 -1.53 -10.74 15.31
N SER A 113 -1.62 -11.75 14.45
CA SER A 113 -1.47 -13.16 14.82
C SER A 113 -0.01 -13.60 14.96
N LEU A 114 0.95 -12.78 14.55
CA LEU A 114 2.36 -13.16 14.54
C LEU A 114 2.96 -13.21 15.95
N GLU A 115 3.64 -14.31 16.24
CA GLU A 115 4.56 -14.37 17.36
C GLU A 115 5.77 -13.44 17.14
N PRO A 116 6.41 -12.91 18.19
CA PRO A 116 7.52 -11.96 18.02
C PRO A 116 8.63 -12.44 17.07
N ALA A 117 8.98 -13.73 17.11
CA ALA A 117 10.01 -14.30 16.24
C ALA A 117 9.62 -14.32 14.76
N GLN A 118 8.34 -14.38 14.44
CA GLN A 118 7.86 -14.45 13.06
C GLN A 118 8.06 -13.12 12.31
N TRP A 119 8.04 -11.98 13.00
CA TRP A 119 8.36 -10.69 12.42
C TRP A 119 9.75 -10.62 11.79
N SER A 120 10.68 -11.45 12.27
CA SER A 120 12.06 -11.55 11.78
C SER A 120 12.23 -12.54 10.62
N ARG A 121 11.18 -13.26 10.21
CA ARG A 121 11.27 -14.14 9.04
C ARG A 121 11.66 -13.34 7.81
N ILE A 122 12.49 -13.93 6.96
CA ILE A 122 13.12 -13.21 5.84
C ILE A 122 12.89 -13.90 4.51
N SER A 123 13.00 -13.11 3.45
CA SER A 123 13.12 -13.56 2.07
C SER A 123 14.35 -12.95 1.40
N THR A 124 14.79 -13.55 0.32
CA THR A 124 15.73 -12.94 -0.62
C THR A 124 14.92 -12.35 -1.78
N MET A 125 15.03 -11.04 -1.98
CA MET A 125 14.37 -10.33 -3.08
C MET A 125 15.34 -10.17 -4.24
N THR A 126 14.94 -10.60 -5.43
CA THR A 126 15.69 -10.49 -6.70
C THR A 126 14.93 -9.65 -7.72
N GLY A 127 15.55 -9.30 -8.82
CA GLY A 127 14.88 -8.64 -9.96
C GLY A 127 14.79 -7.11 -9.88
N ALA A 128 15.37 -6.50 -8.85
CA ALA A 128 15.43 -5.04 -8.69
C ALA A 128 16.85 -4.60 -8.28
N GLY A 129 17.84 -4.93 -9.09
CA GLY A 129 19.26 -4.74 -8.80
C GLY A 129 19.89 -5.95 -8.11
N ALA A 130 20.90 -5.72 -7.26
CA ALA A 130 21.51 -6.80 -6.49
C ALA A 130 20.49 -7.45 -5.54
N PRO A 131 20.58 -8.77 -5.31
CA PRO A 131 19.72 -9.45 -4.35
C PRO A 131 19.81 -8.80 -2.97
N LEU A 132 18.68 -8.65 -2.30
CA LEU A 132 18.62 -8.08 -0.94
C LEU A 132 17.71 -8.91 -0.03
N THR A 133 18.02 -8.90 1.25
CA THR A 133 17.20 -9.54 2.28
C THR A 133 16.11 -8.59 2.77
N ARG A 134 14.88 -9.10 2.89
CA ARG A 134 13.74 -8.39 3.49
C ARG A 134 13.12 -9.24 4.59
N SER A 135 12.84 -8.62 5.73
CA SER A 135 12.04 -9.24 6.80
C SER A 135 10.56 -8.92 6.64
N ILE A 136 9.70 -9.68 7.33
CA ILE A 136 8.26 -9.36 7.42
C ILE A 136 8.08 -7.96 8.00
N GLN A 137 8.78 -7.63 9.09
CA GLN A 137 8.74 -6.28 9.68
C GLN A 137 9.16 -5.21 8.67
N GLY A 138 10.27 -5.41 7.97
CA GLY A 138 10.74 -4.46 6.96
C GLY A 138 9.78 -4.29 5.79
N GLN A 139 9.06 -5.35 5.41
CA GLN A 139 8.06 -5.28 4.34
C GLN A 139 6.78 -4.57 4.80
N ALA A 140 6.30 -4.86 6.00
CA ALA A 140 5.15 -4.16 6.59
C ALA A 140 5.45 -2.67 6.85
N GLU A 141 6.65 -2.35 7.35
CA GLU A 141 7.12 -0.97 7.49
C GLU A 141 7.17 -0.25 6.15
N ARG A 142 7.62 -0.92 5.09
CA ARG A 142 7.64 -0.36 3.75
C ARG A 142 6.26 0.07 3.28
N ILE A 143 5.23 -0.76 3.48
CA ILE A 143 3.85 -0.42 3.14
C ILE A 143 3.42 0.83 3.94
N ALA A 144 3.57 0.80 5.25
CA ALA A 144 3.15 1.87 6.14
C ALA A 144 3.81 3.23 5.83
N ILE A 145 5.11 3.22 5.56
CA ILE A 145 5.85 4.45 5.24
C ILE A 145 5.53 4.97 3.84
N HIS A 146 5.38 4.06 2.86
CA HIS A 146 5.08 4.42 1.48
C HIS A 146 3.71 5.10 1.33
N GLU A 147 2.73 4.72 2.13
CA GLU A 147 1.39 5.32 2.07
C GLU A 147 1.34 6.76 2.57
N ARG A 148 2.22 7.17 3.47
CA ARG A 148 2.20 8.52 4.05
C ARG A 148 2.28 9.66 3.01
N PRO A 149 3.24 9.68 2.07
CA PRO A 149 3.29 10.71 1.03
C PRO A 149 2.08 10.64 0.10
N HIS A 150 1.53 9.44 -0.16
CA HIS A 150 0.33 9.29 -0.98
C HIS A 150 -0.92 9.81 -0.29
N LEU A 151 -1.07 9.66 1.02
CA LEU A 151 -2.15 10.30 1.78
C LEU A 151 -2.08 11.83 1.73
N LYS A 152 -0.87 12.40 1.79
CA LYS A 152 -0.66 13.84 1.58
C LYS A 152 -0.99 14.26 0.15
N GLN A 153 -0.62 13.44 -0.83
CA GLN A 153 -0.98 13.66 -2.24
C GLN A 153 -2.50 13.65 -2.41
N MET A 154 -3.21 12.67 -1.86
CA MET A 154 -4.67 12.60 -1.90
C MET A 154 -5.33 13.82 -1.24
N ALA A 155 -4.80 14.32 -0.13
CA ALA A 155 -5.30 15.53 0.51
C ALA A 155 -5.19 16.75 -0.42
N ARG A 156 -4.06 16.93 -1.10
CA ARG A 156 -3.86 18.01 -2.09
C ARG A 156 -4.78 17.87 -3.30
N ILE A 157 -4.98 16.65 -3.79
CA ILE A 157 -5.91 16.37 -4.90
C ILE A 157 -7.33 16.76 -4.48
N ALA A 158 -7.78 16.28 -3.31
CA ALA A 158 -9.11 16.57 -2.79
C ALA A 158 -9.37 18.08 -2.64
N GLU A 159 -8.41 18.83 -2.16
CA GLU A 159 -8.48 20.29 -2.07
C GLU A 159 -8.59 20.95 -3.45
N ALA A 160 -7.74 20.55 -4.39
CA ALA A 160 -7.71 21.12 -5.74
C ALA A 160 -9.00 20.88 -6.52
N VAL A 161 -9.55 19.64 -6.48
CA VAL A 161 -10.75 19.30 -7.25
C VAL A 161 -12.05 19.84 -6.63
N ARG A 162 -12.04 20.20 -5.34
CA ARG A 162 -13.18 20.90 -4.71
C ARG A 162 -13.28 22.35 -5.18
N ALA A 163 -12.18 22.97 -5.55
CA ALA A 163 -12.13 24.35 -6.00
C ALA A 163 -12.56 24.53 -7.47
N THR A 164 -12.77 23.45 -8.21
CA THR A 164 -13.29 23.44 -9.59
C THR A 164 -14.77 23.07 -9.63
#